data_bc3db00f2481014289f62cad5628e9c2
#
_entry.id   bc3db00f2481014289f62cad5628e9c2
#
_cell.length_a   1.000
_cell.length_b   1.000
_cell.length_c   1.000
_cell.angle_alpha   90.00
_cell.angle_beta   90.00
_cell.angle_gamma   90.00
#
_symmetry.space_group_name_H-M   'P 1'
#
loop_
_entity.id
_entity.type
_entity.pdbx_description
1 polymer ?
#
loop_
_entity_poly.entity_id
_entity_poly.type
_entity_poly.pdbx_seq_one_letter_code
_entity_poly.pdbx_strand_id
1 'polypeptide(L)'
;MLFVVLLHYTAPLSAVDAIRPAHLEHVERHAREGVFRAWARRDPPAGGVLIAASPNRETLEAILARDPYVLGGVVRPEIVTFSEANVRGLFGG
;
A
#
# COMPACT_ATOMS: atom_id res chain seq x y z
N MET A 1 14.71 2.10 1.38
CA MET A 1 14.27 0.79 1.87
C MET A 1 13.01 0.38 1.14
N LEU A 2 12.86 -0.90 0.89
CA LEU A 2 11.67 -1.47 0.25
C LEU A 2 10.75 -2.09 1.29
N PHE A 3 9.45 -1.99 1.05
CA PHE A 3 8.41 -2.53 1.93
C PHE A 3 7.32 -3.16 1.10
N VAL A 4 6.74 -4.23 1.61
CA VAL A 4 5.47 -4.75 1.12
C VAL A 4 4.38 -4.23 2.04
N VAL A 5 3.33 -3.64 1.47
CA VAL A 5 2.18 -3.17 2.25
C VAL A 5 0.98 -4.00 1.88
N LEU A 6 0.32 -4.57 2.88
CA LEU A 6 -0.95 -5.25 2.72
C LEU A 6 -2.05 -4.35 3.25
N LEU A 7 -3.05 -4.12 2.43
CA LEU A 7 -4.24 -3.37 2.83
C LEU A 7 -5.35 -4.39 3.06
N HIS A 8 -5.83 -4.45 4.30
CA HIS A 8 -6.90 -5.38 4.66
C HIS A 8 -8.23 -4.64 4.70
N TYR A 9 -9.22 -5.08 3.92
CA TYR A 9 -10.54 -4.49 3.96
C TYR A 9 -11.21 -4.81 5.29
N THR A 10 -11.72 -3.76 5.94
CA THR A 10 -12.41 -3.85 7.23
C THR A 10 -13.86 -3.42 7.15
N ALA A 11 -14.39 -3.27 5.94
CA ALA A 11 -15.74 -2.84 5.66
C ALA A 11 -16.27 -3.59 4.43
N PRO A 12 -17.58 -3.57 4.18
CA PRO A 12 -18.15 -4.19 2.98
C PRO A 12 -17.53 -3.59 1.70
N LEU A 13 -17.43 -4.40 0.66
CA LEU A 13 -16.82 -4.00 -0.61
C LEU A 13 -17.47 -2.75 -1.20
N SER A 14 -18.79 -2.59 -1.03
CA SER A 14 -19.48 -1.39 -1.49
C SER A 14 -18.97 -0.11 -0.83
N ALA A 15 -18.65 -0.17 0.46
CA ALA A 15 -18.08 0.97 1.18
C ALA A 15 -16.64 1.25 0.74
N VAL A 16 -15.85 0.20 0.52
CA VAL A 16 -14.50 0.33 -0.01
C VAL A 16 -14.52 0.96 -1.39
N ASP A 17 -15.37 0.46 -2.29
CA ASP A 17 -15.43 0.92 -3.66
C ASP A 17 -15.91 2.37 -3.78
N ALA A 18 -16.71 2.86 -2.83
CA ALA A 18 -17.11 4.26 -2.79
C ALA A 18 -15.92 5.20 -2.56
N ILE A 19 -14.89 4.74 -1.85
CA ILE A 19 -13.69 5.52 -1.54
C ILE A 19 -12.56 5.26 -2.55
N ARG A 20 -12.65 4.18 -3.30
CA ARG A 20 -11.56 3.72 -4.17
C ARG A 20 -11.00 4.78 -5.13
N PRO A 21 -11.81 5.61 -5.80
CA PRO A 21 -11.25 6.65 -6.68
C PRO A 21 -10.30 7.60 -5.95
N ALA A 22 -10.66 8.05 -4.75
CA ALA A 22 -9.82 8.93 -3.94
C ALA A 22 -8.55 8.21 -3.46
N HIS A 23 -8.67 6.92 -3.09
CA HIS A 23 -7.53 6.09 -2.74
C HIS A 23 -6.53 5.98 -3.90
N LEU A 24 -7.02 5.71 -5.11
CA LEU A 24 -6.15 5.58 -6.28
C LEU A 24 -5.44 6.88 -6.62
N GLU A 25 -6.09 8.03 -6.44
CA GLU A 25 -5.43 9.34 -6.59
C GLU A 25 -4.28 9.50 -5.61
N HIS A 26 -4.48 9.10 -4.36
CA HIS A 26 -3.44 9.15 -3.32
C HIS A 26 -2.25 8.25 -3.69
N VAL A 27 -2.53 7.03 -4.13
CA VAL A 27 -1.50 6.06 -4.54
C VAL A 27 -0.72 6.61 -5.75
N GLU A 28 -1.42 7.09 -6.76
CA GLU A 28 -0.78 7.60 -7.99
C GLU A 28 0.06 8.85 -7.72
N ARG A 29 -0.38 9.73 -6.82
CA ARG A 29 0.40 10.89 -6.43
C ARG A 29 1.74 10.47 -5.83
N HIS A 30 1.72 9.55 -4.90
CA HIS A 30 2.95 9.08 -4.26
C HIS A 30 3.77 8.16 -5.18
N ALA A 31 3.15 7.52 -6.17
CA ALA A 31 3.86 6.79 -7.20
C ALA A 31 4.71 7.73 -8.05
N ARG A 32 4.18 8.90 -8.38
CA ARG A 32 4.95 9.93 -9.11
C ARG A 32 6.15 10.44 -8.30
N GLU A 33 6.06 10.38 -6.98
CA GLU A 33 7.17 10.73 -6.07
C GLU A 33 8.13 9.56 -5.84
N GLY A 34 7.87 8.40 -6.42
CA GLY A 34 8.71 7.21 -6.31
C GLY A 34 8.43 6.34 -5.10
N VAL A 35 7.38 6.61 -4.34
CA VAL A 35 7.05 5.83 -3.14
C VAL A 35 6.40 4.50 -3.51
N PHE A 36 5.28 4.53 -4.22
CA PHE A 36 4.62 3.29 -4.62
C PHE A 36 5.10 2.86 -6.00
N ARG A 37 5.68 1.66 -6.06
CA ARG A 37 6.32 1.12 -7.27
C ARG A 37 5.42 0.16 -8.04
N ALA A 38 4.49 -0.48 -7.34
CA ALA A 38 3.48 -1.37 -7.91
C ALA A 38 2.34 -1.50 -6.92
N TRP A 39 1.12 -1.72 -7.41
CA TRP A 39 -0.04 -1.95 -6.57
C TRP A 39 -1.10 -2.74 -7.32
N ALA A 40 -1.89 -3.50 -6.57
CA ALA A 40 -2.97 -4.29 -7.12
C ALA A 40 -4.03 -4.56 -6.04
N ARG A 41 -5.27 -4.79 -6.48
CA ARG A 41 -6.30 -5.35 -5.62
C ARG A 41 -6.06 -6.86 -5.53
N ARG A 42 -6.23 -7.42 -4.33
CA ARG A 42 -6.09 -8.87 -4.14
C ARG A 42 -7.23 -9.62 -4.83
N ASP A 43 -6.95 -10.86 -5.22
CA ASP A 43 -7.93 -11.76 -5.79
C ASP A 43 -8.01 -13.03 -4.92
N PRO A 44 -9.16 -13.31 -4.23
CA PRO A 44 -10.41 -12.53 -4.22
C PRO A 44 -10.25 -11.15 -3.54
N PRO A 45 -11.20 -10.20 -3.78
CA PRO A 45 -11.04 -8.83 -3.29
C PRO A 45 -11.26 -8.73 -1.78
N ALA A 46 -10.19 -8.98 -1.03
CA ALA A 46 -10.14 -8.88 0.43
C ALA A 46 -9.21 -7.77 0.89
N GLY A 47 -8.59 -7.07 -0.05
CA GLY A 47 -7.64 -6.01 0.24
C GLY A 47 -6.81 -5.64 -0.97
N GLY A 48 -5.71 -4.96 -0.73
CA GLY A 48 -4.74 -4.59 -1.74
C GLY A 48 -3.33 -4.98 -1.34
N VAL A 49 -2.42 -4.88 -2.29
CA VAL A 49 -0.99 -5.06 -2.06
C VAL A 49 -0.26 -3.94 -2.76
N LEU A 50 0.76 -3.38 -2.08
CA LEU A 50 1.63 -2.36 -2.66
C LEU A 50 3.08 -2.73 -2.39
N ILE A 51 3.94 -2.38 -3.35
CA ILE A 51 5.38 -2.38 -3.17
C ILE A 51 5.78 -0.93 -3.00
N ALA A 52 6.43 -0.60 -1.88
CA ALA A 52 6.77 0.77 -1.53
C ALA A 52 8.27 0.93 -1.30
N ALA A 53 8.77 2.12 -1.64
CA ALA A 53 10.12 2.55 -1.31
C ALA A 53 10.03 3.80 -0.43
N SER A 54 10.77 3.83 0.66
CA SER A 54 10.77 4.95 1.60
C SER A 54 12.11 4.99 2.32
N PRO A 55 12.58 6.19 2.74
CA PRO A 55 13.81 6.29 3.53
C PRO A 55 13.72 5.54 4.85
N ASN A 56 12.54 5.47 5.44
CA ASN A 56 12.31 4.77 6.71
C ASN A 56 10.84 4.38 6.83
N ARG A 57 10.54 3.58 7.85
CA ARG A 57 9.18 3.09 8.10
C ARG A 57 8.23 4.21 8.51
N GLU A 58 8.70 5.15 9.30
CA GLU A 58 7.87 6.25 9.84
C GLU A 58 7.33 7.14 8.71
N THR A 59 8.15 7.42 7.72
CA THR A 59 7.72 8.19 6.54
C THR A 59 6.62 7.45 5.78
N LEU A 60 6.79 6.13 5.59
CA LEU A 60 5.78 5.32 4.93
C LEU A 60 4.48 5.26 5.74
N GLU A 61 4.59 5.08 7.07
CA GLU A 61 3.42 5.06 7.94
C GLU A 61 2.62 6.35 7.84
N ALA A 62 3.30 7.51 7.77
CA ALA A 62 2.65 8.80 7.63
C ALA A 62 1.88 8.92 6.31
N ILE A 63 2.45 8.40 5.22
CA ILE A 63 1.78 8.38 3.92
C ILE A 63 0.55 7.46 3.95
N LEU A 64 0.68 6.28 4.52
CA LEU A 64 -0.43 5.33 4.62
C LEU A 64 -1.56 5.87 5.49
N ALA A 65 -1.24 6.60 6.56
CA ALA A 65 -2.24 7.19 7.45
C ALA A 65 -3.11 8.26 6.76
N ARG A 66 -2.63 8.83 5.66
CA ARG A 66 -3.37 9.83 4.88
C ARG A 66 -4.16 9.24 3.73
N ASP A 67 -4.06 7.94 3.51
CA ASP A 67 -4.82 7.26 2.47
C ASP A 67 -6.32 7.40 2.78
N PRO A 68 -7.14 7.85 1.82
CA PRO A 68 -8.59 7.93 2.01
C PRO A 68 -9.23 6.63 2.49
N TYR A 69 -8.70 5.48 2.14
CA TYR A 69 -9.14 4.19 2.68
C TYR A 69 -8.97 4.11 4.20
N VAL A 70 -7.83 4.60 4.70
CA VAL A 70 -7.54 4.58 6.14
C VAL A 70 -8.36 5.65 6.86
N LEU A 71 -8.41 6.85 6.29
CA LEU A 71 -9.20 7.95 6.87
C LEU A 71 -10.70 7.61 6.91
N GLY A 72 -11.18 6.87 5.91
CA GLY A 72 -12.57 6.43 5.85
C GLY A 72 -12.87 5.19 6.69
N GLY A 73 -11.87 4.61 7.34
CA GLY A 73 -12.07 3.46 8.23
C GLY A 73 -12.41 2.15 7.52
N VAL A 74 -12.09 2.02 6.23
CA VAL A 74 -12.45 0.83 5.45
C VAL A 74 -11.28 -0.12 5.21
N VAL A 75 -10.06 0.28 5.62
CA VAL A 75 -8.84 -0.50 5.41
C VAL A 75 -7.95 -0.41 6.65
N ARG A 76 -7.32 -1.52 6.98
CA ARG A 76 -6.24 -1.60 7.96
C ARG A 76 -4.94 -1.94 7.21
N PRO A 77 -3.95 -1.03 7.20
CA PRO A 77 -2.66 -1.33 6.55
C PRO A 77 -1.78 -2.20 7.44
N GLU A 78 -1.01 -3.05 6.79
CA GLU A 78 0.02 -3.85 7.43
C GLU A 78 1.31 -3.71 6.62
N ILE A 79 2.41 -3.35 7.28
CA ILE A 79 3.72 -3.25 6.64
C ILE A 79 4.48 -4.54 6.90
N VAL A 80 4.93 -5.20 5.83
CA VAL A 80 5.77 -6.38 5.91
C VAL A 80 7.18 -5.98 5.51
N THR A 81 8.13 -6.18 6.42
CA THR A 81 9.54 -5.89 6.16
C THR A 81 10.28 -7.17 5.80
N PHE A 82 11.37 -7.02 5.07
CA PHE A 82 12.23 -8.13 4.69
C PHE A 82 13.67 -7.62 4.60
N SER A 83 14.63 -8.55 4.62
CA SER A 83 16.04 -8.20 4.48
C SER A 83 16.38 -8.02 3.01
N GLU A 84 16.64 -6.77 2.60
CA GLU A 84 16.99 -6.47 1.21
C GLU A 84 18.31 -7.11 0.81
N ALA A 85 19.22 -7.33 1.76
CA ALA A 85 20.47 -8.02 1.50
C ALA A 85 20.27 -9.48 1.07
N ASN A 86 19.13 -10.07 1.40
CA ASN A 86 18.80 -11.46 1.09
C ASN A 86 17.78 -11.60 -0.05
N VAL A 87 17.41 -10.51 -0.70
CA VAL A 87 16.47 -10.56 -1.82
C VAL A 87 17.13 -11.30 -2.98
N ARG A 88 16.37 -12.21 -3.58
CA ARG A 88 16.78 -13.02 -4.73
C ARG A 88 15.75 -12.92 -5.84
N GLY A 89 16.14 -13.31 -7.03
CA GLY A 89 15.27 -13.28 -8.20
C GLY A 89 15.44 -12.01 -8.99
N LEU A 90 14.38 -11.57 -9.66
CA LEU A 90 14.45 -10.46 -10.61
C LEU A 90 14.84 -9.13 -9.98
N PHE A 91 14.54 -8.93 -8.71
CA PHE A 91 14.79 -7.67 -8.00
C PHE A 91 16.07 -7.68 -7.20
N GLY A 92 16.60 -8.86 -6.85
CA GLY A 92 17.71 -8.99 -5.94
C GLY A 92 19.02 -9.41 -6.57
N GLY A 93 19.00 -9.82 -7.78
CA GLY A 93 20.18 -10.19 -8.54
C GLY A 93 21.06 -11.29 -7.97
#